data_9aac08ba4de0bc18c01f987302295812
#
_entry.id   9aac08ba4de0bc18c01f987302295812
#
_cell.length_a   1.000
_cell.length_b   1.000
_cell.length_c   1.000
_cell.angle_alpha   90.00
_cell.angle_beta   90.00
_cell.angle_gamma   90.00
#
_symmetry.space_group_name_H-M   'P 1'
#
loop_
_entity.id
_entity.type
_entity.pdbx_description
1 polymer ?
#
loop_
_entity_poly.entity_id
_entity_poly.type
_entity_poly.pdbx_seq_one_letter_code
_entity_poly.pdbx_strand_id
1 'polypeptide(L)'
;MLSKEQIETNKDLFQKTVQGYELFTPELEEFLGEDLYTAPASTMTSMFGAFPGGLVNHILTVTKFANTINKGMLECHKLEQRDLVQTCFLHQIGKVKLFKFNESEWHRTNLGKMYEYNEDIVSMTVGERSVYYAMKNGVDLTEEQTQAILNWDKSDDDKASRYYTEPLGVILRSANDIAVLEQKCIQNG
;
A
#
# COMPACT_ATOMS: atom_id res chain seq x y z
N MET A 1 -3.52 1.94 18.01
CA MET A 1 -3.40 3.17 17.17
C MET A 1 -1.98 3.69 17.34
N LEU A 2 -1.32 4.16 16.27
CA LEU A 2 0.03 4.72 16.38
C LEU A 2 0.03 6.04 17.16
N SER A 3 1.11 6.32 17.90
CA SER A 3 1.34 7.64 18.47
C SER A 3 1.69 8.66 17.39
N LYS A 4 1.54 9.95 17.70
CA LYS A 4 1.96 11.01 16.76
C LYS A 4 3.44 10.90 16.38
N GLU A 5 4.30 10.56 17.36
CA GLU A 5 5.73 10.35 17.14
C GLU A 5 6.01 9.18 16.18
N GLN A 6 5.26 8.07 16.32
CA GLN A 6 5.37 6.94 15.40
C GLN A 6 4.92 7.29 13.97
N ILE A 7 3.86 8.08 13.83
CA ILE A 7 3.39 8.55 12.52
C ILE A 7 4.48 9.42 11.86
N GLU A 8 5.07 10.33 12.60
CA GLU A 8 6.13 11.21 12.08
C GLU A 8 7.40 10.41 11.74
N THR A 9 7.80 9.47 12.59
CA THR A 9 8.92 8.56 12.30
C THR A 9 8.67 7.76 11.01
N ASN A 10 7.45 7.26 10.81
CA ASN A 10 7.09 6.53 9.60
C ASN A 10 7.13 7.45 8.37
N LYS A 11 6.65 8.70 8.48
CA LYS A 11 6.73 9.71 7.42
C LYS A 11 8.19 9.95 7.01
N ASP A 12 9.06 10.21 7.98
CA ASP A 12 10.48 10.42 7.75
C ASP A 12 11.15 9.23 7.07
N LEU A 13 10.85 8.01 7.54
CA LEU A 13 11.40 6.79 6.95
C LEU A 13 10.92 6.61 5.51
N PHE A 14 9.64 6.84 5.26
CA PHE A 14 9.05 6.77 3.93
C PHE A 14 9.74 7.75 2.97
N GLN A 15 9.85 9.02 3.37
CA GLN A 15 10.48 10.06 2.56
C GLN A 15 11.96 9.75 2.25
N LYS A 16 12.72 9.34 3.28
CA LYS A 16 14.13 8.93 3.09
C LYS A 16 14.26 7.74 2.12
N THR A 17 13.31 6.81 2.15
CA THR A 17 13.33 5.67 1.23
C THR A 17 12.98 6.09 -0.19
N VAL A 18 11.96 6.93 -0.37
CA VAL A 18 11.60 7.50 -1.68
C VAL A 18 12.78 8.23 -2.29
N GLN A 19 13.44 9.11 -1.54
CA GLN A 19 14.60 9.88 -2.00
C GLN A 19 15.82 8.97 -2.26
N GLY A 20 16.11 8.04 -1.35
CA GLY A 20 17.29 7.18 -1.45
C GLY A 20 17.29 6.22 -2.64
N TYR A 21 16.11 5.81 -3.10
CA TYR A 21 15.92 4.93 -4.25
C TYR A 21 15.36 5.64 -5.48
N GLU A 22 15.07 6.95 -5.39
CA GLU A 22 14.42 7.73 -6.46
C GLU A 22 13.14 7.05 -6.97
N LEU A 23 12.25 6.69 -6.02
CA LEU A 23 11.09 5.85 -6.31
C LEU A 23 9.95 6.61 -7.00
N PHE A 24 9.81 7.90 -6.71
CA PHE A 24 8.74 8.76 -7.19
C PHE A 24 9.33 9.89 -8.04
N THR A 25 8.55 10.35 -8.99
CA THR A 25 8.82 11.60 -9.69
C THR A 25 8.40 12.79 -8.83
N PRO A 26 8.95 13.99 -9.05
CA PRO A 26 8.49 15.20 -8.37
C PRO A 26 6.99 15.44 -8.56
N GLU A 27 6.45 15.14 -9.74
CA GLU A 27 5.03 15.28 -10.07
C GLU A 27 4.16 14.32 -9.25
N LEU A 28 4.62 13.10 -9.00
CA LEU A 28 3.89 12.15 -8.14
C LEU A 28 3.93 12.59 -6.68
N GLU A 29 5.09 13.05 -6.20
CA GLU A 29 5.24 13.58 -4.83
C GLU A 29 4.31 14.78 -4.60
N GLU A 30 4.26 15.72 -5.53
CA GLU A 30 3.37 16.89 -5.47
C GLU A 30 1.89 16.47 -5.51
N PHE A 31 1.54 15.53 -6.39
CA PHE A 31 0.17 15.03 -6.53
C PHE A 31 -0.35 14.33 -5.27
N LEU A 32 0.48 13.51 -4.64
CA LEU A 32 0.13 12.78 -3.42
C LEU A 32 0.12 13.72 -2.19
N GLY A 33 1.09 14.62 -2.10
CA GLY A 33 1.20 15.63 -1.06
C GLY A 33 1.04 15.08 0.36
N GLU A 34 0.52 15.89 1.28
CA GLU A 34 0.25 15.50 2.66
C GLU A 34 -0.89 14.48 2.80
N ASP A 35 -1.75 14.34 1.79
CA ASP A 35 -2.81 13.34 1.79
C ASP A 35 -2.26 11.91 1.90
N LEU A 36 -1.07 11.63 1.33
CA LEU A 36 -0.39 10.35 1.47
C LEU A 36 -0.10 10.01 2.93
N TYR A 37 0.40 10.98 3.70
CA TYR A 37 0.84 10.77 5.08
C TYR A 37 -0.30 10.74 6.09
N THR A 38 -1.47 11.21 5.69
CA THR A 38 -2.69 11.18 6.52
C THR A 38 -3.67 10.09 6.13
N ALA A 39 -3.48 9.47 4.95
CA ALA A 39 -4.37 8.43 4.45
C ALA A 39 -4.46 7.21 5.39
N PRO A 40 -5.67 6.68 5.64
CA PRO A 40 -5.83 5.39 6.30
C PRO A 40 -5.60 4.23 5.31
N ALA A 41 -5.23 3.06 5.82
CA ALA A 41 -5.13 1.85 5.01
C ALA A 41 -6.47 1.12 4.82
N SER A 42 -7.45 1.38 5.70
CA SER A 42 -8.78 0.76 5.66
C SER A 42 -9.85 1.67 6.30
N THR A 43 -11.10 1.24 6.24
CA THR A 43 -12.24 2.03 6.74
C THR A 43 -12.68 1.67 8.16
N MET A 44 -12.38 0.47 8.65
CA MET A 44 -12.91 -0.06 9.91
C MET A 44 -11.82 -0.39 10.91
N THR A 45 -12.07 -0.13 12.18
CA THR A 45 -11.15 -0.45 13.30
C THR A 45 -10.90 -1.95 13.47
N SER A 46 -11.80 -2.81 12.97
CA SER A 46 -11.58 -4.26 12.91
C SER A 46 -10.61 -4.70 11.83
N MET A 47 -10.24 -3.78 10.94
CA MET A 47 -9.23 -3.96 9.90
C MET A 47 -7.95 -3.21 10.29
N PHE A 48 -6.84 -3.52 9.63
CA PHE A 48 -5.57 -2.83 9.87
C PHE A 48 -5.59 -1.38 9.34
N GLY A 49 -4.92 -0.47 10.08
CA GLY A 49 -4.60 0.86 9.58
C GLY A 49 -5.79 1.82 9.37
N ALA A 50 -6.92 1.63 10.09
CA ALA A 50 -8.06 2.55 10.04
C ALA A 50 -7.80 3.81 10.92
N PHE A 51 -6.69 4.50 10.70
CA PHE A 51 -6.26 5.70 11.41
C PHE A 51 -5.37 6.56 10.50
N PRO A 52 -5.20 7.86 10.82
CA PRO A 52 -4.29 8.73 10.04
C PRO A 52 -2.86 8.17 10.01
N GLY A 53 -2.26 8.11 8.82
CA GLY A 53 -0.93 7.52 8.61
C GLY A 53 -0.93 5.99 8.50
N GLY A 54 -2.09 5.34 8.59
CA GLY A 54 -2.22 3.90 8.49
C GLY A 54 -1.73 3.33 7.16
N LEU A 55 -1.90 4.07 6.06
CA LEU A 55 -1.42 3.68 4.73
C LEU A 55 0.11 3.59 4.68
N VAL A 56 0.80 4.63 5.11
CA VAL A 56 2.27 4.67 5.15
C VAL A 56 2.82 3.57 6.06
N ASN A 57 2.23 3.39 7.24
CA ASN A 57 2.61 2.31 8.16
C ASN A 57 2.48 0.94 7.49
N HIS A 58 1.40 0.72 6.76
CA HIS A 58 1.17 -0.55 6.05
C HIS A 58 2.19 -0.76 4.93
N ILE A 59 2.42 0.24 4.08
CA ILE A 59 3.40 0.17 2.98
C ILE A 59 4.80 -0.17 3.53
N LEU A 60 5.24 0.49 4.59
CA LEU A 60 6.53 0.19 5.23
C LEU A 60 6.59 -1.24 5.78
N THR A 61 5.50 -1.72 6.37
CA THR A 61 5.41 -3.10 6.88
C THR A 61 5.49 -4.11 5.75
N VAL A 62 4.75 -3.91 4.66
CA VAL A 62 4.82 -4.74 3.45
C VAL A 62 6.25 -4.76 2.89
N THR A 63 6.88 -3.60 2.78
CA THR A 63 8.25 -3.48 2.26
C THR A 63 9.26 -4.25 3.13
N LYS A 64 9.12 -4.19 4.46
CA LYS A 64 9.94 -4.98 5.41
C LYS A 64 9.84 -6.48 5.12
N PHE A 65 8.61 -7.00 4.95
CA PHE A 65 8.41 -8.43 4.67
C PHE A 65 8.84 -8.81 3.26
N ALA A 66 8.56 -7.98 2.25
CA ALA A 66 9.03 -8.20 0.88
C ALA A 66 10.56 -8.33 0.82
N ASN A 67 11.27 -7.45 1.50
CA ASN A 67 12.72 -7.51 1.63
C ASN A 67 13.21 -8.79 2.32
N THR A 68 12.50 -9.24 3.35
CA THR A 68 12.84 -10.47 4.07
C THR A 68 12.65 -11.70 3.17
N ILE A 69 11.53 -11.76 2.45
CA ILE A 69 11.24 -12.83 1.49
C ILE A 69 12.30 -12.84 0.39
N ASN A 70 12.57 -11.69 -0.25
CA ASN A 70 13.53 -11.58 -1.34
C ASN A 70 14.95 -12.05 -0.94
N LYS A 71 15.38 -11.74 0.28
CA LYS A 71 16.67 -12.22 0.83
C LYS A 71 16.74 -13.74 0.94
N GLY A 72 15.60 -14.39 1.18
CA GLY A 72 15.50 -15.85 1.29
C GLY A 72 15.33 -16.58 -0.06
N MET A 73 15.11 -15.84 -1.16
CA MET A 73 14.92 -16.44 -2.48
C MET A 73 16.22 -16.99 -3.06
N LEU A 74 16.09 -18.01 -3.93
CA LEU A 74 17.20 -18.48 -4.76
C LEU A 74 17.67 -17.37 -5.70
N GLU A 75 18.96 -17.35 -6.03
CA GLU A 75 19.59 -16.29 -6.81
C GLU A 75 18.88 -16.01 -8.14
N CYS A 76 18.39 -17.07 -8.79
CA CYS A 76 17.64 -16.96 -10.06
C CYS A 76 16.27 -16.28 -9.94
N HIS A 77 15.77 -16.06 -8.73
CA HIS A 77 14.49 -15.40 -8.47
C HIS A 77 14.63 -14.16 -7.58
N LYS A 78 15.86 -13.77 -7.25
CA LYS A 78 16.10 -12.52 -6.53
C LYS A 78 15.80 -11.33 -7.44
N LEU A 79 15.09 -10.39 -6.84
CA LEU A 79 14.71 -9.15 -7.49
C LEU A 79 15.70 -8.04 -7.12
N GLU A 80 15.90 -7.14 -8.07
CA GLU A 80 16.60 -5.90 -7.82
C GLU A 80 15.89 -5.11 -6.70
N GLN A 81 16.70 -4.62 -5.77
CA GLN A 81 16.19 -3.99 -4.55
C GLN A 81 15.32 -2.76 -4.86
N ARG A 82 15.72 -1.95 -5.84
CA ARG A 82 14.98 -0.75 -6.23
C ARG A 82 13.59 -1.10 -6.74
N ASP A 83 13.50 -2.07 -7.65
CA ASP A 83 12.23 -2.45 -8.30
C ASP A 83 11.25 -3.06 -7.29
N LEU A 84 11.75 -3.91 -6.38
CA LEU A 84 10.97 -4.46 -5.30
C LEU A 84 10.39 -3.37 -4.38
N VAL A 85 11.26 -2.46 -3.93
CA VAL A 85 10.85 -1.38 -3.02
C VAL A 85 9.90 -0.42 -3.72
N GLN A 86 10.16 -0.04 -4.99
CA GLN A 86 9.27 0.81 -5.76
C GLN A 86 7.89 0.19 -5.89
N THR A 87 7.81 -1.09 -6.24
CA THR A 87 6.52 -1.80 -6.36
C THR A 87 5.77 -1.81 -5.03
N CYS A 88 6.47 -2.11 -3.91
CA CYS A 88 5.88 -2.05 -2.58
C CYS A 88 5.37 -0.65 -2.21
N PHE A 89 6.06 0.42 -2.62
CA PHE A 89 5.65 1.80 -2.33
C PHE A 89 4.46 2.24 -3.18
N LEU A 90 4.36 1.73 -4.40
CA LEU A 90 3.30 2.12 -5.34
C LEU A 90 2.01 1.29 -5.20
N HIS A 91 2.07 0.05 -4.68
CA HIS A 91 0.94 -0.89 -4.80
C HIS A 91 -0.38 -0.42 -4.16
N GLN A 92 -0.34 0.45 -3.18
CA GLN A 92 -1.52 0.96 -2.49
C GLN A 92 -1.67 2.48 -2.47
N ILE A 93 -0.87 3.24 -3.25
CA ILE A 93 -1.05 4.71 -3.32
C ILE A 93 -2.44 5.09 -3.86
N GLY A 94 -3.13 4.19 -4.55
CA GLY A 94 -4.52 4.36 -4.96
C GLY A 94 -5.50 4.55 -3.79
N LYS A 95 -5.08 4.31 -2.55
CA LYS A 95 -5.87 4.63 -1.35
C LYS A 95 -5.81 6.10 -0.95
N VAL A 96 -4.86 6.86 -1.49
CA VAL A 96 -4.80 8.31 -1.26
C VAL A 96 -6.07 8.95 -1.82
N LYS A 97 -6.77 9.73 -0.99
CA LYS A 97 -8.08 10.34 -1.29
C LYS A 97 -9.25 9.35 -1.52
N LEU A 98 -9.02 8.04 -1.37
CA LEU A 98 -10.06 7.02 -1.54
C LEU A 98 -11.08 7.03 -0.39
N PHE A 99 -10.64 7.41 0.79
CA PHE A 99 -11.46 7.39 1.99
C PHE A 99 -11.62 8.80 2.57
N LYS A 100 -12.84 9.10 3.03
CA LYS A 100 -13.19 10.30 3.81
C LYS A 100 -13.45 9.89 5.25
N PHE A 101 -13.20 10.79 6.20
CA PHE A 101 -13.59 10.57 7.59
C PHE A 101 -15.12 10.45 7.69
N ASN A 102 -15.59 9.45 8.42
CA ASN A 102 -17.03 9.21 8.57
C ASN A 102 -17.61 10.22 9.57
N GLU A 103 -18.47 11.10 9.11
CA GLU A 103 -19.10 12.13 9.95
C GLU A 103 -20.07 11.56 11.00
N SER A 104 -20.63 10.38 10.78
CA SER A 104 -21.54 9.74 11.70
C SER A 104 -20.82 9.20 12.95
N GLU A 105 -21.01 9.86 14.09
CA GLU A 105 -20.48 9.39 15.37
C GLU A 105 -20.99 7.98 15.72
N TRP A 106 -22.27 7.70 15.43
CA TRP A 106 -22.84 6.39 15.66
C TRP A 106 -22.13 5.28 14.89
N HIS A 107 -21.80 5.52 13.60
CA HIS A 107 -21.05 4.55 12.81
C HIS A 107 -19.63 4.32 13.34
N ARG A 108 -18.97 5.39 13.79
CA ARG A 108 -17.61 5.27 14.35
C ARG A 108 -17.62 4.51 15.66
N THR A 109 -18.58 4.82 16.56
CA THR A 109 -18.63 4.27 17.92
C THR A 109 -19.16 2.84 17.94
N ASN A 110 -20.26 2.56 17.20
CA ASN A 110 -20.95 1.28 17.29
C ASN A 110 -20.49 0.25 16.26
N LEU A 111 -20.05 0.71 15.08
CA LEU A 111 -19.59 -0.17 14.00
C LEU A 111 -18.07 -0.14 13.79
N GLY A 112 -17.35 0.76 14.47
CA GLY A 112 -15.93 0.97 14.23
C GLY A 112 -15.61 1.49 12.84
N LYS A 113 -16.62 2.04 12.11
CA LYS A 113 -16.46 2.55 10.74
C LYS A 113 -15.91 3.97 10.79
N MET A 114 -14.59 4.09 10.87
CA MET A 114 -13.88 5.37 11.02
C MET A 114 -13.88 6.19 9.74
N TYR A 115 -13.87 5.52 8.59
CA TYR A 115 -13.83 6.14 7.27
C TYR A 115 -14.90 5.52 6.36
N GLU A 116 -15.23 6.22 5.29
CA GLU A 116 -16.12 5.78 4.22
C GLU A 116 -15.50 6.07 2.85
N TYR A 117 -16.00 5.42 1.82
CA TYR A 117 -15.52 5.65 0.46
C TYR A 117 -15.86 7.06 0.00
N ASN A 118 -14.92 7.67 -0.69
CA ASN A 118 -15.10 8.97 -1.33
C ASN A 118 -15.86 8.79 -2.64
N GLU A 119 -17.14 9.18 -2.66
CA GLU A 119 -18.03 9.06 -3.81
C GLU A 119 -17.74 10.09 -4.91
N ASP A 120 -16.91 11.13 -4.63
CA ASP A 120 -16.57 12.17 -5.61
C ASP A 120 -15.50 11.74 -6.61
N ILE A 121 -14.93 10.54 -6.45
CA ILE A 121 -13.90 10.01 -7.34
C ILE A 121 -14.40 8.82 -8.15
N VAL A 122 -13.85 8.66 -9.35
CA VAL A 122 -14.19 7.53 -10.23
C VAL A 122 -13.94 6.20 -9.54
N SER A 123 -14.88 5.25 -9.65
CA SER A 123 -14.73 3.91 -9.09
C SER A 123 -13.65 3.12 -9.85
N MET A 124 -12.61 2.72 -9.12
CA MET A 124 -11.49 1.91 -9.60
C MET A 124 -11.04 1.00 -8.47
N THR A 125 -10.47 -0.15 -8.79
CA THR A 125 -9.74 -0.95 -7.79
C THR A 125 -8.52 -0.17 -7.27
N VAL A 126 -8.01 -0.56 -6.10
CA VAL A 126 -6.82 0.10 -5.53
C VAL A 126 -5.62 -0.05 -6.46
N GLY A 127 -5.42 -1.25 -7.05
CA GLY A 127 -4.34 -1.50 -7.99
C GLY A 127 -4.44 -0.65 -9.25
N GLU A 128 -5.63 -0.59 -9.89
CA GLU A 128 -5.85 0.25 -11.08
C GLU A 128 -5.59 1.72 -10.79
N ARG A 129 -6.08 2.23 -9.67
CA ARG A 129 -5.85 3.61 -9.25
C ARG A 129 -4.37 3.89 -8.95
N SER A 130 -3.67 2.93 -8.33
CA SER A 130 -2.24 3.03 -8.07
C SER A 130 -1.43 3.15 -9.35
N VAL A 131 -1.68 2.28 -10.33
CA VAL A 131 -1.05 2.34 -11.65
C VAL A 131 -1.39 3.66 -12.35
N TYR A 132 -2.68 4.05 -12.33
CA TYR A 132 -3.12 5.32 -12.93
C TYR A 132 -2.39 6.53 -12.32
N TYR A 133 -2.27 6.60 -10.98
CA TYR A 133 -1.57 7.70 -10.33
C TYR A 133 -0.09 7.72 -10.67
N ALA A 134 0.57 6.56 -10.65
CA ALA A 134 1.99 6.45 -10.98
C ALA A 134 2.27 6.90 -12.42
N MET A 135 1.60 6.29 -13.40
CA MET A 135 1.84 6.57 -14.82
C MET A 135 1.43 7.99 -15.22
N LYS A 136 0.30 8.49 -14.72
CA LYS A 136 -0.16 9.86 -14.98
C LYS A 136 0.84 10.91 -14.53
N ASN A 137 1.56 10.62 -13.46
CA ASN A 137 2.57 11.53 -12.88
C ASN A 137 4.01 11.10 -13.26
N GLY A 138 4.19 10.43 -14.40
CA GLY A 138 5.49 10.22 -15.03
C GLY A 138 6.34 9.10 -14.45
N VAL A 139 5.79 8.26 -13.56
CA VAL A 139 6.52 7.05 -13.11
C VAL A 139 6.46 6.00 -14.21
N ASP A 140 7.62 5.58 -14.67
CA ASP A 140 7.75 4.46 -15.61
C ASP A 140 7.67 3.13 -14.85
N LEU A 141 6.74 2.26 -15.25
CA LEU A 141 6.51 0.95 -14.66
C LEU A 141 6.83 -0.15 -15.68
N THR A 142 7.55 -1.16 -15.24
CA THR A 142 7.73 -2.37 -16.06
C THR A 142 6.42 -3.17 -16.14
N GLU A 143 6.35 -4.13 -17.06
CA GLU A 143 5.18 -5.04 -17.16
C GLU A 143 5.00 -5.84 -15.86
N GLU A 144 6.10 -6.30 -15.26
CA GLU A 144 6.09 -7.06 -14.00
C GLU A 144 5.59 -6.21 -12.82
N GLN A 145 6.05 -4.96 -12.72
CA GLN A 145 5.57 -4.02 -11.69
C GLN A 145 4.08 -3.73 -11.87
N THR A 146 3.65 -3.49 -13.11
CA THR A 146 2.24 -3.27 -13.45
C THR A 146 1.40 -4.48 -13.09
N GLN A 147 1.82 -5.70 -13.48
CA GLN A 147 1.14 -6.94 -13.15
C GLN A 147 1.03 -7.13 -11.63
N ALA A 148 2.13 -6.94 -10.90
CA ALA A 148 2.17 -7.08 -9.45
C ALA A 148 1.20 -6.11 -8.75
N ILE A 149 1.20 -4.83 -9.16
CA ILE A 149 0.33 -3.79 -8.58
C ILE A 149 -1.16 -4.04 -8.93
N LEU A 150 -1.46 -4.59 -10.10
CA LEU A 150 -2.85 -4.86 -10.50
C LEU A 150 -3.44 -6.11 -9.83
N ASN A 151 -2.60 -7.03 -9.33
CA ASN A 151 -3.05 -8.36 -8.92
C ASN A 151 -2.71 -8.73 -7.45
N TRP A 152 -2.14 -7.82 -6.66
CA TRP A 152 -1.70 -8.13 -5.29
C TRP A 152 -2.82 -8.59 -4.34
N ASP A 153 -4.06 -8.18 -4.59
CA ASP A 153 -5.24 -8.46 -3.76
C ASP A 153 -6.21 -9.48 -4.37
N LYS A 154 -5.87 -10.05 -5.54
CA LYS A 154 -6.73 -11.04 -6.20
C LYS A 154 -6.56 -12.43 -5.60
N SER A 155 -7.70 -13.14 -5.43
CA SER A 155 -7.70 -14.52 -4.99
C SER A 155 -7.30 -15.49 -6.12
N ASP A 156 -6.89 -16.72 -5.75
CA ASP A 156 -6.54 -17.75 -6.73
C ASP A 156 -7.75 -18.22 -7.57
N ASP A 157 -8.97 -17.96 -7.10
CA ASP A 157 -10.21 -18.24 -7.82
C ASP A 157 -10.53 -17.21 -8.92
N ASP A 158 -9.88 -16.06 -8.90
CA ASP A 158 -10.03 -15.05 -9.95
C ASP A 158 -9.48 -15.55 -11.29
N LYS A 159 -10.18 -15.25 -12.39
CA LYS A 159 -9.73 -15.64 -13.74
C LYS A 159 -8.33 -15.13 -14.08
N ALA A 160 -7.92 -14.02 -13.48
CA ALA A 160 -6.57 -13.47 -13.61
C ALA A 160 -5.49 -14.37 -13.03
N SER A 161 -5.79 -15.21 -12.02
CA SER A 161 -4.84 -16.14 -11.41
C SER A 161 -4.41 -17.30 -12.33
N ARG A 162 -5.08 -17.46 -13.47
CA ARG A 162 -4.72 -18.48 -14.48
C ARG A 162 -3.47 -18.12 -15.28
N TYR A 163 -3.04 -16.88 -15.21
CA TYR A 163 -1.82 -16.44 -15.89
C TYR A 163 -0.64 -16.55 -14.95
N TYR A 164 0.51 -16.84 -15.52
CA TYR A 164 1.76 -16.87 -14.77
C TYR A 164 1.95 -15.54 -14.04
N THR A 165 2.25 -15.60 -12.77
CA THR A 165 2.56 -14.44 -11.95
C THR A 165 4.06 -14.39 -11.74
N GLU A 166 4.69 -13.29 -12.15
CA GLU A 166 6.10 -13.06 -11.97
C GLU A 166 6.52 -13.07 -10.49
N PRO A 167 7.78 -13.39 -10.17
CA PRO A 167 8.27 -13.44 -8.79
C PRO A 167 7.95 -12.18 -7.99
N LEU A 168 7.97 -11.01 -8.62
CA LEU A 168 7.63 -9.73 -8.00
C LEU A 168 6.18 -9.71 -7.45
N GLY A 169 5.23 -10.21 -8.25
CA GLY A 169 3.83 -10.32 -7.83
C GLY A 169 3.62 -11.30 -6.67
N VAL A 170 4.32 -12.45 -6.72
CA VAL A 170 4.28 -13.47 -5.65
C VAL A 170 4.83 -12.90 -4.33
N ILE A 171 5.98 -12.23 -4.39
CA ILE A 171 6.62 -11.64 -3.20
C ILE A 171 5.75 -10.52 -2.63
N LEU A 172 5.24 -9.62 -3.47
CA LEU A 172 4.38 -8.51 -3.03
C LEU A 172 3.13 -9.02 -2.32
N ARG A 173 2.42 -9.98 -2.92
CA ARG A 173 1.21 -10.58 -2.35
C ARG A 173 1.50 -11.26 -1.01
N SER A 174 2.51 -12.12 -0.97
CA SER A 174 2.89 -12.82 0.26
C SER A 174 3.29 -11.84 1.38
N ALA A 175 4.06 -10.80 1.04
CA ALA A 175 4.45 -9.77 1.98
C ALA A 175 3.25 -8.98 2.52
N ASN A 176 2.29 -8.65 1.65
CA ASN A 176 1.05 -7.98 2.04
C ASN A 176 0.23 -8.86 3.00
N ASP A 177 0.04 -10.14 2.70
CA ASP A 177 -0.73 -11.06 3.52
C ASP A 177 -0.11 -11.23 4.92
N ILE A 178 1.23 -11.34 4.99
CA ILE A 178 1.96 -11.40 6.26
C ILE A 178 1.82 -10.07 7.03
N ALA A 179 1.93 -8.92 6.34
CA ALA A 179 1.78 -7.61 6.97
C ALA A 179 0.38 -7.41 7.57
N VAL A 180 -0.67 -7.86 6.86
CA VAL A 180 -2.06 -7.83 7.36
C VAL A 180 -2.21 -8.70 8.60
N LEU A 181 -1.63 -9.91 8.62
CA LEU A 181 -1.65 -10.80 9.78
C LEU A 181 -0.96 -10.16 11.00
N GLU A 182 0.25 -9.63 10.83
CA GLU A 182 1.01 -8.98 11.92
C GLU A 182 0.23 -7.80 12.50
N GLN A 183 -0.31 -6.94 11.64
CA GLN A 183 -1.03 -5.74 12.08
C GLN A 183 -2.35 -6.08 12.80
N LYS A 184 -3.04 -7.13 12.41
CA LYS A 184 -4.23 -7.62 13.12
C LYS A 184 -3.88 -8.18 14.51
N CYS A 185 -2.76 -8.89 14.65
CA CYS A 185 -2.30 -9.38 15.95
C CYS A 185 -2.00 -8.24 16.91
N ILE A 186 -1.32 -7.18 16.45
CA ILE A 186 -0.98 -6.00 17.26
C ILE A 186 -2.24 -5.23 17.70
N GLN A 187 -3.30 -5.22 16.90
CA GLN A 187 -4.55 -4.53 17.27
C GLN A 187 -5.39 -5.28 18.30
N ASN A 188 -5.25 -6.60 18.38
CA ASN A 188 -6.05 -7.47 19.24
C ASN A 188 -5.35 -7.87 20.57
N GLY A 189 -4.09 -7.50 20.76
CA GLY A 189 -3.29 -7.70 21.97
C GLY A 189 -3.12 -6.42 22.75
#